data_01b0417e481ba72e8e92c74c7af0a0ea
#
_entry.id   01b0417e481ba72e8e92c74c7af0a0ea
#
_cell.length_a   1.000
_cell.length_b   1.000
_cell.length_c   1.000
_cell.angle_alpha   90.00
_cell.angle_beta   90.00
_cell.angle_gamma   90.00
#
_symmetry.space_group_name_H-M   'P 1'
#
loop_
_entity.id
_entity.type
_entity.pdbx_description
1 polymer ?
#
loop_
_entity_poly.entity_id
_entity_poly.type
_entity_poly.pdbx_seq_one_letter_code
_entity_poly.pdbx_strand_id
1 'polypeptide(L)'
;MNNPPERENRTPGIRVECPVRMPELPEVETVRRIFDRCLTGETITEVQLPDDPILMKQDDPARVREILQGAKVLSTGRRGKTFWFELEDRPFVVAHLGMTGIVREISDPECQLAWRETGAFFDAEGNVRFLKLRLKSSSGREVALADGRRLARLWLAPSLEADKKLSIVGRDWWLDPMSPQELHAILSRRKAPMKALLLDQKVFAGVGNWIADEALYQARIAPNRPADSLSLAEARALISALKAILDLAVNAGANSEKYPEDWLFHFRWGGSKGHDQIGGKPIRREELGGRTTAWVPGVQK
;
A
#
# COMPACT_ATOMS: atom_id res chain seq x y z
N MET A 1 49.44 16.64 -32.95
CA MET A 1 48.17 17.37 -32.73
C MET A 1 47.11 16.32 -32.52
N ASN A 2 46.86 15.93 -31.28
CA ASN A 2 45.83 14.95 -30.91
C ASN A 2 44.76 15.67 -30.13
N ASN A 3 43.56 15.77 -30.71
CA ASN A 3 42.37 16.24 -30.02
C ASN A 3 41.87 15.17 -29.08
N PRO A 4 41.48 15.50 -27.82
CA PRO A 4 40.83 14.55 -26.95
C PRO A 4 39.35 14.38 -27.34
N PRO A 5 38.73 13.20 -27.05
CA PRO A 5 37.35 12.94 -27.45
C PRO A 5 36.35 13.79 -26.63
N GLU A 6 35.33 14.29 -27.33
CA GLU A 6 34.20 15.02 -26.77
C GLU A 6 33.49 14.17 -25.69
N ARG A 7 33.34 14.75 -24.50
CA ARG A 7 32.50 14.20 -23.45
C ARG A 7 31.03 14.43 -23.84
N GLU A 8 30.31 13.36 -24.13
CA GLU A 8 28.86 13.39 -24.22
C GLU A 8 28.26 13.95 -22.93
N ASN A 9 27.64 15.10 -23.08
CA ASN A 9 26.86 15.77 -22.04
C ASN A 9 25.54 14.98 -21.83
N ARG A 10 25.57 13.94 -20.98
CA ARG A 10 24.33 13.34 -20.47
C ARG A 10 23.67 14.34 -19.54
N THR A 11 22.61 14.96 -20.00
CA THR A 11 21.67 15.76 -19.19
C THR A 11 21.24 14.90 -18.00
N PRO A 12 21.42 15.34 -16.74
CA PRO A 12 20.89 14.60 -15.59
C PRO A 12 19.38 14.62 -15.71
N GLY A 13 18.77 13.44 -15.92
CA GLY A 13 17.33 13.29 -15.81
C GLY A 13 16.88 13.82 -14.44
N ILE A 14 15.95 14.76 -14.43
CA ILE A 14 15.33 15.30 -13.23
C ILE A 14 14.63 14.11 -12.55
N ARG A 15 15.26 13.54 -11.51
CA ARG A 15 14.57 12.61 -10.61
C ARG A 15 13.48 13.41 -9.91
N VAL A 16 12.25 13.23 -10.34
CA VAL A 16 11.09 13.70 -9.58
C VAL A 16 11.09 12.88 -8.29
N GLU A 17 11.50 13.50 -7.18
CA GLU A 17 11.38 12.88 -5.86
C GLU A 17 9.90 12.59 -5.61
N CYS A 18 9.54 11.33 -5.71
CA CYS A 18 8.19 10.91 -5.43
C CYS A 18 7.94 11.07 -3.92
N PRO A 19 6.98 11.91 -3.50
CA PRO A 19 6.74 12.14 -2.08
C PRO A 19 6.43 10.81 -1.38
N VAL A 20 6.85 10.70 -0.11
CA VAL A 20 6.64 9.51 0.72
C VAL A 20 5.18 9.08 0.65
N ARG A 21 4.91 8.00 -0.05
CA ARG A 21 3.55 7.47 -0.23
C ARG A 21 3.19 6.56 0.94
N MET A 22 2.00 6.74 1.48
CA MET A 22 1.42 5.78 2.43
C MET A 22 1.10 4.49 1.66
N PRO A 23 1.55 3.32 2.12
CA PRO A 23 1.17 2.07 1.49
C PRO A 23 -0.35 1.91 1.45
N GLU A 24 -0.90 1.66 0.26
CA GLU A 24 -2.29 1.32 0.02
C GLU A 24 -2.37 -0.16 -0.40
N LEU A 25 -3.50 -0.64 -0.84
CA LEU A 25 -3.70 -2.06 -1.14
C LEU A 25 -2.63 -2.67 -2.07
N PRO A 26 -2.26 -2.06 -3.21
CA PRO A 26 -1.25 -2.64 -4.11
C PRO A 26 0.13 -2.78 -3.48
N GLU A 27 0.53 -1.76 -2.70
CA GLU A 27 1.81 -1.78 -1.99
C GLU A 27 1.84 -2.86 -0.90
N VAL A 28 0.74 -3.01 -0.15
CA VAL A 28 0.63 -4.04 0.89
C VAL A 28 0.57 -5.44 0.28
N GLU A 29 -0.11 -5.63 -0.84
CA GLU A 29 -0.12 -6.89 -1.57
C GLU A 29 1.27 -7.26 -2.09
N THR A 30 2.01 -6.29 -2.61
CA THR A 30 3.39 -6.52 -3.06
C THR A 30 4.27 -6.98 -1.89
N VAL A 31 4.15 -6.34 -0.73
CA VAL A 31 4.86 -6.75 0.49
C VAL A 31 4.44 -8.14 0.94
N ARG A 32 3.15 -8.45 0.97
CA ARG A 32 2.66 -9.80 1.32
C ARG A 32 3.28 -10.86 0.41
N ARG A 33 3.34 -10.61 -0.90
CA ARG A 33 3.94 -11.54 -1.87
C ARG A 33 5.43 -11.76 -1.63
N ILE A 34 6.17 -10.76 -1.14
CA ILE A 34 7.57 -10.94 -0.76
C ILE A 34 7.67 -11.89 0.42
N PHE A 35 6.88 -11.68 1.47
CA PHE A 35 6.84 -12.59 2.61
C PHE A 35 6.38 -14.00 2.21
N ASP A 36 5.36 -14.09 1.37
CA ASP A 36 4.83 -15.36 0.85
C ASP A 36 5.93 -16.19 0.16
N ARG A 37 6.64 -15.57 -0.76
CA ARG A 37 7.74 -16.19 -1.51
C ARG A 37 8.91 -16.63 -0.61
N CYS A 38 9.16 -15.89 0.46
CA CYS A 38 10.29 -16.19 1.36
C CYS A 38 9.95 -17.23 2.42
N LEU A 39 8.69 -17.31 2.84
CA LEU A 39 8.33 -18.02 4.08
C LEU A 39 7.30 -19.13 3.90
N THR A 40 6.38 -19.05 2.93
CA THR A 40 5.29 -20.04 2.81
C THR A 40 5.83 -21.43 2.51
N GLY A 41 5.41 -22.39 3.32
CA GLY A 41 5.89 -23.80 3.30
C GLY A 41 7.19 -24.03 4.07
N GLU A 42 7.87 -22.98 4.51
CA GLU A 42 9.15 -23.01 5.16
C GLU A 42 9.06 -22.89 6.70
N THR A 43 10.12 -23.29 7.38
CA THR A 43 10.30 -23.06 8.82
C THR A 43 11.16 -21.81 9.05
N ILE A 44 10.75 -20.95 9.97
CA ILE A 44 11.52 -19.76 10.35
C ILE A 44 12.68 -20.19 11.25
N THR A 45 13.92 -20.06 10.76
CA THR A 45 15.15 -20.49 11.44
C THR A 45 15.79 -19.39 12.27
N GLU A 46 15.63 -18.12 11.89
CA GLU A 46 16.16 -16.97 12.62
C GLU A 46 15.13 -15.85 12.68
N VAL A 47 15.02 -15.22 13.86
CA VAL A 47 14.13 -14.09 14.12
C VAL A 47 14.91 -12.95 14.73
N GLN A 48 14.95 -11.81 14.04
CA GLN A 48 15.41 -10.55 14.62
C GLN A 48 14.23 -9.60 14.75
N LEU A 49 13.82 -9.33 15.97
CA LEU A 49 12.71 -8.45 16.33
C LEU A 49 13.18 -7.56 17.50
N PRO A 50 13.48 -6.27 17.25
CA PRO A 50 13.89 -5.33 18.28
C PRO A 50 12.82 -5.14 19.35
N ASP A 51 13.25 -4.83 20.58
CA ASP A 51 12.35 -4.45 21.66
C ASP A 51 11.79 -3.04 21.42
N ASP A 52 10.78 -2.95 20.56
CA ASP A 52 10.11 -1.71 20.21
C ASP A 52 8.64 -1.71 20.70
N PRO A 53 8.34 -1.06 21.84
CA PRO A 53 6.99 -1.05 22.40
C PRO A 53 5.98 -0.29 21.52
N ILE A 54 6.45 0.51 20.57
CA ILE A 54 5.57 1.21 19.61
C ILE A 54 5.13 0.27 18.49
N LEU A 55 6.02 -0.63 18.06
CA LEU A 55 5.70 -1.66 17.07
C LEU A 55 4.61 -2.60 17.59
N MET A 56 4.74 -3.02 18.85
CA MET A 56 3.91 -4.04 19.49
C MET A 56 3.21 -3.48 20.73
N LYS A 57 2.14 -2.73 20.51
CA LYS A 57 1.42 -2.03 21.59
C LYS A 57 0.77 -2.96 22.65
N GLN A 58 0.48 -4.21 22.30
CA GLN A 58 -0.31 -5.14 23.11
C GLN A 58 0.41 -6.45 23.42
N ASP A 59 1.47 -6.76 22.69
CA ASP A 59 2.19 -8.02 22.80
C ASP A 59 3.64 -7.79 23.23
N ASP A 60 4.17 -8.72 24.00
CA ASP A 60 5.58 -8.74 24.39
C ASP A 60 6.46 -9.15 23.21
N PRO A 61 7.48 -8.37 22.80
CA PRO A 61 8.42 -8.74 21.76
C PRO A 61 9.09 -10.10 21.98
N ALA A 62 9.39 -10.47 23.22
CA ALA A 62 10.00 -11.76 23.55
C ALA A 62 9.06 -12.91 23.20
N ARG A 63 7.78 -12.78 23.53
CA ARG A 63 6.74 -13.77 23.18
C ARG A 63 6.56 -13.91 21.67
N VAL A 64 6.60 -12.80 20.92
CA VAL A 64 6.47 -12.87 19.46
C VAL A 64 7.69 -13.52 18.82
N ARG A 65 8.90 -13.24 19.33
CA ARG A 65 10.13 -13.96 18.91
C ARG A 65 9.99 -15.47 19.14
N GLU A 66 9.53 -15.88 20.32
CA GLU A 66 9.30 -17.30 20.66
C GLU A 66 8.27 -17.96 19.73
N ILE A 67 7.18 -17.27 19.42
CA ILE A 67 6.14 -17.77 18.51
C ILE A 67 6.67 -17.91 17.09
N LEU A 68 7.50 -16.97 16.62
CA LEU A 68 8.06 -17.03 15.27
C LEU A 68 9.21 -18.01 15.13
N GLN A 69 10.06 -18.18 16.18
CA GLN A 69 11.22 -19.05 16.12
C GLN A 69 10.82 -20.53 15.99
N GLY A 70 11.29 -21.18 14.94
CA GLY A 70 10.98 -22.57 14.63
C GLY A 70 9.53 -22.77 14.15
N ALA A 71 8.78 -21.73 13.85
CA ALA A 71 7.44 -21.83 13.31
C ALA A 71 7.47 -22.21 11.83
N LYS A 72 6.59 -23.13 11.42
CA LYS A 72 6.29 -23.38 10.02
C LYS A 72 5.23 -22.39 9.55
N VAL A 73 5.48 -21.69 8.45
CA VAL A 73 4.52 -20.77 7.83
C VAL A 73 3.67 -21.55 6.85
N LEU A 74 2.36 -21.64 7.11
CA LEU A 74 1.40 -22.34 6.25
C LEU A 74 0.97 -21.49 5.07
N SER A 75 0.68 -20.23 5.33
CA SER A 75 0.22 -19.29 4.32
C SER A 75 0.49 -17.84 4.73
N THR A 76 0.32 -16.91 3.79
CA THR A 76 0.20 -15.48 4.07
C THR A 76 -1.11 -14.95 3.51
N GLY A 77 -1.73 -13.99 4.21
CA GLY A 77 -2.97 -13.40 3.76
C GLY A 77 -3.01 -11.89 3.96
N ARG A 78 -4.01 -11.24 3.37
CA ARG A 78 -4.21 -9.80 3.45
C ARG A 78 -5.71 -9.44 3.45
N ARG A 79 -6.05 -8.39 4.20
CA ARG A 79 -7.34 -7.71 4.10
C ARG A 79 -7.13 -6.21 4.18
N GLY A 80 -7.46 -5.50 3.11
CA GLY A 80 -7.19 -4.08 2.98
C GLY A 80 -5.69 -3.76 3.07
N LYS A 81 -5.28 -3.03 4.10
CA LYS A 81 -3.89 -2.61 4.32
C LYS A 81 -3.19 -3.41 5.42
N THR A 82 -3.80 -4.50 5.87
CA THR A 82 -3.28 -5.39 6.91
C THR A 82 -2.98 -6.75 6.30
N PHE A 83 -1.85 -7.34 6.62
CA PHE A 83 -1.45 -8.67 6.19
C PHE A 83 -1.03 -9.52 7.38
N TRP A 84 -0.94 -10.84 7.20
CA TRP A 84 -0.61 -11.77 8.26
C TRP A 84 0.14 -12.99 7.76
N PHE A 85 0.76 -13.70 8.71
CA PHE A 85 1.34 -15.02 8.56
C PHE A 85 0.47 -16.01 9.34
N GLU A 86 0.04 -17.07 8.69
CA GLU A 86 -0.57 -18.24 9.30
C GLU A 86 0.52 -19.22 9.67
N LEU A 87 0.62 -19.55 10.94
CA LEU A 87 1.62 -20.45 11.48
C LEU A 87 0.97 -21.77 11.91
N GLU A 88 1.70 -22.87 11.77
CA GLU A 88 1.24 -24.20 12.20
C GLU A 88 1.09 -24.24 13.73
N ASP A 89 -0.12 -24.55 14.21
CA ASP A 89 -0.49 -24.68 15.63
C ASP A 89 -0.11 -23.47 16.53
N ARG A 90 -0.05 -22.28 15.95
CA ARG A 90 0.32 -21.03 16.64
C ARG A 90 -0.62 -19.89 16.25
N PRO A 91 -0.67 -18.80 17.03
CA PRO A 91 -1.41 -17.59 16.65
C PRO A 91 -0.92 -17.01 15.32
N PHE A 92 -1.82 -16.35 14.61
CA PHE A 92 -1.44 -15.51 13.47
C PHE A 92 -0.55 -14.35 13.93
N VAL A 93 0.48 -14.05 13.14
CA VAL A 93 1.25 -12.82 13.29
C VAL A 93 0.75 -11.81 12.27
N VAL A 94 0.12 -10.76 12.74
CA VAL A 94 -0.55 -9.75 11.92
C VAL A 94 0.29 -8.49 11.84
N ALA A 95 0.37 -7.88 10.67
CA ALA A 95 1.21 -6.71 10.42
C ALA A 95 0.48 -5.62 9.63
N HIS A 96 0.86 -4.36 9.90
CA HIS A 96 0.43 -3.17 9.17
C HIS A 96 1.62 -2.24 8.95
N LEU A 97 1.86 -1.81 7.72
CA LEU A 97 3.05 -1.03 7.35
C LEU A 97 3.04 0.42 7.89
N GLY A 98 1.91 0.88 8.41
CA GLY A 98 1.77 2.30 8.75
C GLY A 98 1.87 3.21 7.51
N MET A 99 2.61 4.29 7.63
CA MET A 99 2.85 5.23 6.52
C MET A 99 4.19 5.02 5.82
N THR A 100 5.13 4.34 6.46
CA THR A 100 6.53 4.34 6.04
C THR A 100 7.23 2.99 6.12
N GLY A 101 6.52 1.92 6.45
CA GLY A 101 7.07 0.58 6.45
C GLY A 101 7.54 0.15 5.06
N ILE A 102 8.74 -0.41 4.98
CA ILE A 102 9.37 -0.94 3.77
C ILE A 102 9.75 -2.38 4.04
N VAL A 103 9.55 -3.25 3.05
CA VAL A 103 9.98 -4.65 3.12
C VAL A 103 10.88 -4.96 1.94
N ARG A 104 11.95 -5.71 2.21
CA ARG A 104 12.82 -6.28 1.18
C ARG A 104 13.13 -7.74 1.47
N GLU A 105 13.25 -8.54 0.42
CA GLU A 105 13.96 -9.80 0.47
C GLU A 105 15.46 -9.47 0.44
N ILE A 106 16.17 -9.82 1.51
CA ILE A 106 17.62 -9.50 1.67
C ILE A 106 18.46 -10.48 0.85
N SER A 107 18.00 -11.72 0.75
CA SER A 107 18.65 -12.79 -0.01
C SER A 107 18.58 -12.61 -1.53
N ASP A 108 17.76 -11.68 -2.02
CA ASP A 108 17.66 -11.34 -3.43
C ASP A 108 17.97 -9.84 -3.64
N PRO A 109 19.19 -9.50 -4.08
CA PRO A 109 19.59 -8.11 -4.33
C PRO A 109 18.73 -7.40 -5.38
N GLU A 110 18.11 -8.13 -6.30
CA GLU A 110 17.24 -7.61 -7.34
C GLU A 110 15.83 -7.30 -6.82
N CYS A 111 15.48 -7.77 -5.61
CA CYS A 111 14.21 -7.49 -4.98
C CYS A 111 14.13 -6.05 -4.50
N GLN A 112 13.77 -5.13 -5.40
CA GLN A 112 13.54 -3.72 -5.10
C GLN A 112 12.04 -3.42 -5.11
N LEU A 113 11.59 -2.63 -4.12
CA LEU A 113 10.25 -2.06 -4.14
C LEU A 113 10.26 -0.82 -5.03
N ALA A 114 9.75 -0.94 -6.24
CA ALA A 114 9.75 0.12 -7.25
C ALA A 114 9.03 1.41 -6.82
N TRP A 115 8.17 1.34 -5.79
CA TRP A 115 7.41 2.50 -5.29
C TRP A 115 8.13 3.28 -4.17
N ARG A 116 9.33 2.86 -3.76
CA ARG A 116 10.04 3.51 -2.67
C ARG A 116 11.56 3.36 -2.72
N GLU A 117 12.19 4.25 -3.44
CA GLU A 117 13.60 4.56 -3.25
C GLU A 117 13.74 5.71 -2.24
N THR A 118 13.80 5.41 -0.95
CA THR A 118 14.08 6.44 0.05
C THR A 118 15.23 6.00 0.93
N GLY A 119 16.40 6.51 0.62
CA GLY A 119 17.61 6.31 1.39
C GLY A 119 18.16 4.88 1.36
N ALA A 120 19.31 4.66 1.94
CA ALA A 120 19.89 3.34 2.03
C ALA A 120 19.06 2.46 2.98
N PHE A 121 18.59 1.31 2.49
CA PHE A 121 17.94 0.29 3.31
C PHE A 121 18.95 -0.35 4.30
N PHE A 122 20.20 -0.38 3.91
CA PHE A 122 21.30 -0.83 4.74
C PHE A 122 22.15 0.36 5.20
N ASP A 123 22.81 0.22 6.36
CA ASP A 123 23.86 1.11 6.80
C ASP A 123 25.22 0.76 6.13
N ALA A 124 26.28 1.47 6.53
CA ALA A 124 27.62 1.24 5.96
C ALA A 124 28.19 -0.15 6.34
N GLU A 125 27.70 -0.72 7.40
CA GLU A 125 28.07 -2.03 7.94
C GLU A 125 27.23 -3.18 7.38
N GLY A 126 26.23 -2.87 6.52
CA GLY A 126 25.34 -3.85 5.90
C GLY A 126 24.13 -4.27 6.77
N ASN A 127 23.88 -3.60 7.90
CA ASN A 127 22.71 -3.89 8.71
C ASN A 127 21.48 -3.17 8.16
N VAL A 128 20.29 -3.76 8.37
CA VAL A 128 19.02 -3.13 7.98
C VAL A 128 18.75 -1.92 8.88
N ARG A 129 18.71 -0.74 8.28
CA ARG A 129 18.40 0.50 9.00
C ARG A 129 16.95 0.51 9.48
N PHE A 130 16.74 0.94 10.72
CA PHE A 130 15.39 1.03 11.32
C PHE A 130 14.62 -0.30 11.31
N LEU A 131 15.35 -1.40 11.51
CA LEU A 131 14.78 -2.75 11.53
C LEU A 131 13.57 -2.83 12.49
N LYS A 132 12.52 -3.52 12.02
CA LYS A 132 11.33 -3.87 12.80
C LYS A 132 11.13 -5.37 12.91
N LEU A 133 11.45 -6.10 11.85
CA LEU A 133 11.37 -7.56 11.80
C LEU A 133 12.30 -8.05 10.70
N ARG A 134 13.13 -9.05 10.99
CA ARG A 134 13.87 -9.83 10.00
C ARG A 134 13.65 -11.29 10.28
N LEU A 135 13.31 -12.03 9.24
CA LEU A 135 13.04 -13.45 9.29
C LEU A 135 13.93 -14.16 8.26
N LYS A 136 14.49 -15.31 8.65
CA LYS A 136 15.18 -16.23 7.76
C LYS A 136 14.45 -17.55 7.74
N SER A 137 14.26 -18.10 6.57
CA SER A 137 13.59 -19.39 6.37
C SER A 137 14.61 -20.54 6.28
N SER A 138 14.11 -21.76 6.37
CA SER A 138 14.88 -22.99 6.21
C SER A 138 15.54 -23.15 4.84
N SER A 139 14.97 -22.52 3.79
CA SER A 139 15.58 -22.43 2.46
C SER A 139 16.72 -21.40 2.37
N GLY A 140 17.00 -20.66 3.45
CA GLY A 140 18.02 -19.60 3.48
C GLY A 140 17.54 -18.25 2.98
N ARG A 141 16.29 -18.10 2.52
CA ARG A 141 15.73 -16.80 2.15
C ARG A 141 15.54 -15.93 3.37
N GLU A 142 15.80 -14.63 3.19
CA GLU A 142 15.70 -13.66 4.25
C GLU A 142 14.85 -12.48 3.81
N VAL A 143 13.94 -12.04 4.69
CA VAL A 143 13.06 -10.88 4.46
C VAL A 143 13.09 -9.95 5.67
N ALA A 144 13.15 -8.65 5.44
CA ALA A 144 13.12 -7.66 6.51
C ALA A 144 12.09 -6.56 6.28
N LEU A 145 11.44 -6.15 7.38
CA LEU A 145 10.61 -4.95 7.51
C LEU A 145 11.42 -3.88 8.24
N ALA A 146 11.51 -2.71 7.64
CA ALA A 146 12.13 -1.51 8.22
C ALA A 146 11.12 -0.35 8.27
N ASP A 147 11.19 0.50 9.30
CA ASP A 147 10.36 1.70 9.41
C ASP A 147 10.99 2.79 10.28
N GLY A 148 11.55 3.82 9.64
CA GLY A 148 12.20 4.93 10.33
C GLY A 148 11.26 5.85 11.12
N ARG A 149 9.96 5.86 10.82
CA ARG A 149 8.96 6.69 11.52
C ARG A 149 8.23 5.95 12.64
N ARG A 150 8.50 4.66 12.83
CA ARG A 150 7.88 3.80 13.87
C ARG A 150 6.35 3.79 13.81
N LEU A 151 5.77 3.79 12.62
CA LEU A 151 4.33 3.75 12.36
C LEU A 151 3.82 2.36 12.01
N ALA A 152 4.72 1.46 11.63
CA ALA A 152 4.40 0.04 11.45
C ALA A 152 3.87 -0.58 12.74
N ARG A 153 3.05 -1.60 12.62
CA ARG A 153 2.47 -2.35 13.76
C ARG A 153 2.57 -3.84 13.49
N LEU A 154 2.83 -4.57 14.57
CA LEU A 154 2.83 -6.03 14.60
C LEU A 154 2.04 -6.48 15.84
N TRP A 155 1.25 -7.53 15.73
CA TRP A 155 0.52 -8.10 16.86
C TRP A 155 0.15 -9.55 16.62
N LEU A 156 -0.20 -10.26 17.69
CA LEU A 156 -0.69 -11.63 17.66
C LEU A 156 -2.22 -11.65 17.60
N ALA A 157 -2.77 -12.54 16.79
CA ALA A 157 -4.21 -12.80 16.72
C ALA A 157 -4.46 -14.31 16.88
N PRO A 158 -5.24 -14.72 17.88
CA PRO A 158 -5.60 -16.15 18.03
C PRO A 158 -6.39 -16.69 16.83
N SER A 159 -7.26 -15.87 16.24
CA SER A 159 -7.90 -16.11 14.95
C SER A 159 -8.15 -14.77 14.27
N LEU A 160 -8.31 -14.78 12.93
CA LEU A 160 -8.57 -13.57 12.15
C LEU A 160 -9.97 -12.99 12.42
N GLU A 161 -10.95 -13.87 12.69
CA GLU A 161 -12.33 -13.50 12.98
C GLU A 161 -12.47 -12.82 14.36
N ALA A 162 -11.72 -13.30 15.33
CA ALA A 162 -11.73 -12.75 16.70
C ALA A 162 -10.87 -11.49 16.85
N ASP A 163 -10.02 -11.17 15.88
CA ASP A 163 -9.18 -9.97 15.95
C ASP A 163 -10.01 -8.70 15.81
N LYS A 164 -10.01 -7.87 16.88
CA LYS A 164 -10.82 -6.66 16.97
C LYS A 164 -10.45 -5.60 15.91
N LYS A 165 -9.24 -5.63 15.38
CA LYS A 165 -8.80 -4.68 14.36
C LYS A 165 -9.20 -5.17 12.97
N LEU A 166 -9.09 -6.47 12.70
CA LEU A 166 -9.50 -7.06 11.43
C LEU A 166 -11.02 -7.18 11.30
N SER A 167 -11.75 -7.45 12.39
CA SER A 167 -13.21 -7.61 12.37
C SER A 167 -13.97 -6.35 11.95
N ILE A 168 -13.38 -5.16 12.16
CA ILE A 168 -13.98 -3.88 11.74
C ILE A 168 -13.58 -3.46 10.33
N VAL A 169 -12.62 -4.14 9.70
CA VAL A 169 -12.20 -3.86 8.33
C VAL A 169 -13.23 -4.42 7.36
N GLY A 170 -13.69 -3.59 6.43
CA GLY A 170 -14.67 -3.97 5.42
C GLY A 170 -14.18 -5.02 4.43
N ARG A 171 -14.96 -5.24 3.37
CA ARG A 171 -14.59 -6.17 2.28
C ARG A 171 -13.33 -5.67 1.57
N ASP A 172 -12.46 -6.58 1.23
CA ASP A 172 -11.27 -6.30 0.43
C ASP A 172 -11.67 -6.05 -1.02
N TRP A 173 -11.42 -4.85 -1.52
CA TRP A 173 -11.92 -4.45 -2.84
C TRP A 173 -11.26 -5.13 -4.03
N TRP A 174 -10.15 -5.78 -3.81
CA TRP A 174 -9.48 -6.56 -4.85
C TRP A 174 -9.85 -8.04 -4.81
N LEU A 175 -9.94 -8.62 -3.62
CA LEU A 175 -10.23 -10.05 -3.43
C LEU A 175 -11.73 -10.36 -3.40
N ASP A 176 -12.53 -9.44 -2.85
CA ASP A 176 -13.98 -9.61 -2.63
C ASP A 176 -14.72 -8.30 -2.98
N PRO A 177 -14.73 -7.88 -4.27
CA PRO A 177 -15.41 -6.68 -4.69
C PRO A 177 -16.94 -6.79 -4.56
N MET A 178 -17.58 -5.66 -4.25
CA MET A 178 -19.04 -5.57 -4.22
C MET A 178 -19.64 -5.53 -5.62
N SER A 179 -20.88 -6.00 -5.76
CA SER A 179 -21.70 -5.72 -6.94
C SER A 179 -22.12 -4.24 -6.98
N PRO A 180 -22.47 -3.69 -8.16
CA PRO A 180 -23.01 -2.33 -8.26
C PRO A 180 -24.25 -2.09 -7.40
N GLN A 181 -25.12 -3.08 -7.25
CA GLN A 181 -26.33 -3.02 -6.44
C GLN A 181 -26.00 -2.94 -4.95
N GLU A 182 -25.07 -3.77 -4.45
CA GLU A 182 -24.61 -3.72 -3.06
C GLU A 182 -23.98 -2.37 -2.74
N LEU A 183 -23.09 -1.89 -3.63
CA LEU A 183 -22.48 -0.58 -3.44
C LEU A 183 -23.52 0.52 -3.43
N HIS A 184 -24.42 0.58 -4.40
CA HIS A 184 -25.46 1.60 -4.48
C HIS A 184 -26.35 1.59 -3.23
N ALA A 185 -26.70 0.43 -2.69
CA ALA A 185 -27.47 0.32 -1.44
C ALA A 185 -26.71 0.88 -0.22
N ILE A 186 -25.39 0.79 -0.20
CA ILE A 186 -24.53 1.40 0.84
C ILE A 186 -24.49 2.91 0.67
N LEU A 187 -24.28 3.38 -0.57
CA LEU A 187 -24.17 4.80 -0.91
C LEU A 187 -25.46 5.55 -0.58
N SER A 188 -26.62 5.01 -0.94
CA SER A 188 -27.94 5.62 -0.74
C SER A 188 -28.28 5.95 0.73
N ARG A 189 -27.55 5.39 1.68
CA ARG A 189 -27.73 5.60 3.13
C ARG A 189 -26.72 6.57 3.73
N ARG A 190 -25.87 7.21 2.92
CA ARG A 190 -24.73 7.99 3.42
C ARG A 190 -24.64 9.35 2.74
N LYS A 191 -24.69 10.42 3.53
CA LYS A 191 -24.56 11.81 3.04
C LYS A 191 -23.11 12.30 2.99
N ALA A 192 -22.15 11.47 3.41
CA ALA A 192 -20.75 11.84 3.39
C ALA A 192 -20.26 12.11 1.95
N PRO A 193 -19.29 13.02 1.75
CA PRO A 193 -18.63 13.19 0.47
C PRO A 193 -18.01 11.88 -0.01
N MET A 194 -18.08 11.61 -1.32
CA MET A 194 -17.56 10.38 -1.91
C MET A 194 -16.10 10.13 -1.55
N LYS A 195 -15.26 11.17 -1.56
CA LYS A 195 -13.84 11.03 -1.15
C LYS A 195 -13.70 10.53 0.28
N ALA A 196 -14.45 11.08 1.22
CA ALA A 196 -14.39 10.67 2.62
C ALA A 196 -14.87 9.23 2.81
N LEU A 197 -15.92 8.83 2.09
CA LEU A 197 -16.44 7.47 2.15
C LEU A 197 -15.46 6.44 1.57
N LEU A 198 -14.78 6.75 0.45
CA LEU A 198 -13.76 5.86 -0.14
C LEU A 198 -12.56 5.62 0.80
N LEU A 199 -12.29 6.55 1.71
CA LEU A 199 -11.24 6.41 2.72
C LEU A 199 -11.67 5.60 3.96
N ASP A 200 -12.97 5.34 4.13
CA ASP A 200 -13.49 4.55 5.24
C ASP A 200 -13.16 3.07 5.04
N GLN A 201 -12.16 2.59 5.78
CA GLN A 201 -11.69 1.21 5.70
C GLN A 201 -12.73 0.18 6.16
N LYS A 202 -13.80 0.59 6.82
CA LYS A 202 -14.94 -0.29 7.16
C LYS A 202 -15.81 -0.61 5.95
N VAL A 203 -15.72 0.20 4.90
CA VAL A 203 -16.49 0.02 3.65
C VAL A 203 -15.57 -0.33 2.49
N PHE A 204 -14.47 0.44 2.34
CA PHE A 204 -13.53 0.33 1.23
C PHE A 204 -12.15 -0.09 1.73
N ALA A 205 -12.04 -1.33 2.21
CA ALA A 205 -10.78 -1.85 2.72
C ALA A 205 -9.69 -1.84 1.64
N GLY A 206 -8.56 -1.23 1.99
CA GLY A 206 -7.41 -1.12 1.10
C GLY A 206 -7.35 0.15 0.26
N VAL A 207 -8.50 0.79 -0.01
CA VAL A 207 -8.53 2.07 -0.73
C VAL A 207 -7.91 3.16 0.15
N GLY A 208 -6.98 3.90 -0.42
CA GLY A 208 -6.36 5.02 0.25
C GLY A 208 -6.47 6.30 -0.58
N ASN A 209 -5.58 7.23 -0.31
CA ASN A 209 -5.71 8.58 -0.84
C ASN A 209 -5.52 8.66 -2.36
N TRP A 210 -4.51 7.95 -2.89
CA TRP A 210 -4.25 7.98 -4.31
C TRP A 210 -5.25 7.14 -5.10
N ILE A 211 -5.64 5.95 -4.59
CA ILE A 211 -6.64 5.10 -5.24
C ILE A 211 -8.00 5.82 -5.30
N ALA A 212 -8.38 6.51 -4.22
CA ALA A 212 -9.65 7.23 -4.18
C ALA A 212 -9.69 8.41 -5.18
N ASP A 213 -8.59 9.20 -5.28
CA ASP A 213 -8.51 10.28 -6.27
C ASP A 213 -8.60 9.73 -7.70
N GLU A 214 -7.83 8.69 -8.00
CA GLU A 214 -7.79 8.05 -9.31
C GLU A 214 -9.15 7.42 -9.69
N ALA A 215 -9.76 6.68 -8.77
CA ALA A 215 -11.05 6.02 -9.01
C ALA A 215 -12.17 7.04 -9.29
N LEU A 216 -12.22 8.13 -8.52
CA LEU A 216 -13.18 9.21 -8.75
C LEU A 216 -12.92 9.94 -10.07
N TYR A 217 -11.66 10.12 -10.45
CA TYR A 217 -11.29 10.72 -11.73
C TYR A 217 -11.74 9.86 -12.91
N GLN A 218 -11.42 8.56 -12.89
CA GLN A 218 -11.81 7.62 -13.95
C GLN A 218 -13.34 7.41 -14.02
N ALA A 219 -14.02 7.38 -12.87
CA ALA A 219 -15.48 7.31 -12.81
C ALA A 219 -16.18 8.64 -13.12
N ARG A 220 -15.43 9.75 -13.27
CA ARG A 220 -15.95 11.11 -13.52
C ARG A 220 -16.87 11.63 -12.42
N ILE A 221 -16.64 11.22 -11.18
CA ILE A 221 -17.42 11.61 -10.00
C ILE A 221 -16.65 12.68 -9.23
N ALA A 222 -17.27 13.81 -8.92
CA ALA A 222 -16.66 14.84 -8.10
C ALA A 222 -16.46 14.33 -6.65
N PRO A 223 -15.28 14.59 -6.03
CA PRO A 223 -14.94 14.01 -4.73
C PRO A 223 -15.79 14.54 -3.57
N ASN A 224 -16.37 15.71 -3.72
CA ASN A 224 -17.25 16.37 -2.73
C ASN A 224 -18.73 15.99 -2.87
N ARG A 225 -19.13 15.24 -3.91
CA ARG A 225 -20.51 14.80 -4.08
C ARG A 225 -20.98 13.96 -2.91
N PRO A 226 -22.18 14.18 -2.37
CA PRO A 226 -22.80 13.30 -1.39
C PRO A 226 -22.97 11.88 -1.97
N ALA A 227 -22.64 10.86 -1.20
CA ALA A 227 -22.70 9.47 -1.66
C ALA A 227 -24.13 9.04 -2.06
N ASP A 228 -25.15 9.52 -1.35
CA ASP A 228 -26.56 9.25 -1.62
C ASP A 228 -27.09 9.88 -2.92
N SER A 229 -26.32 10.76 -3.54
CA SER A 229 -26.66 11.36 -4.84
C SER A 229 -26.23 10.52 -6.05
N LEU A 230 -25.44 9.46 -5.84
CA LEU A 230 -24.93 8.64 -6.93
C LEU A 230 -26.02 7.69 -7.45
N SER A 231 -26.18 7.65 -8.76
CA SER A 231 -27.01 6.66 -9.45
C SER A 231 -26.35 5.26 -9.47
N LEU A 232 -27.14 4.23 -9.75
CA LEU A 232 -26.63 2.87 -9.95
C LEU A 232 -25.60 2.79 -11.10
N ALA A 233 -25.77 3.62 -12.14
CA ALA A 233 -24.83 3.67 -13.27
C ALA A 233 -23.46 4.23 -12.82
N GLU A 234 -23.47 5.26 -11.99
CA GLU A 234 -22.23 5.83 -11.42
C GLU A 234 -21.57 4.88 -10.41
N ALA A 235 -22.36 4.18 -9.59
CA ALA A 235 -21.84 3.12 -8.72
C ALA A 235 -21.14 2.01 -9.54
N ARG A 236 -21.72 1.62 -10.68
CA ARG A 236 -21.11 0.66 -11.60
C ARG A 236 -19.81 1.20 -12.21
N ALA A 237 -19.80 2.46 -12.65
CA ALA A 237 -18.59 3.10 -13.18
C ALA A 237 -17.46 3.15 -12.13
N LEU A 238 -17.80 3.48 -10.88
CA LEU A 238 -16.84 3.50 -9.78
C LEU A 238 -16.23 2.12 -9.48
N ILE A 239 -17.05 1.07 -9.46
CA ILE A 239 -16.56 -0.31 -9.27
C ILE A 239 -15.63 -0.72 -10.42
N SER A 240 -16.02 -0.40 -11.67
CA SER A 240 -15.20 -0.73 -12.84
C SER A 240 -13.85 -0.01 -12.78
N ALA A 241 -13.83 1.26 -12.39
CA ALA A 241 -12.61 2.03 -12.20
C ALA A 241 -11.73 1.46 -11.08
N LEU A 242 -12.31 1.19 -9.89
CA LEU A 242 -11.58 0.58 -8.78
C LEU A 242 -10.95 -0.76 -9.17
N LYS A 243 -11.71 -1.62 -9.84
CA LYS A 243 -11.21 -2.93 -10.29
C LYS A 243 -10.05 -2.77 -11.26
N ALA A 244 -10.17 -1.94 -12.28
CA ALA A 244 -9.13 -1.72 -13.28
C ALA A 244 -7.84 -1.15 -12.65
N ILE A 245 -7.98 -0.17 -11.75
CA ILE A 245 -6.86 0.43 -11.03
C ILE A 245 -6.15 -0.61 -10.17
N LEU A 246 -6.91 -1.37 -9.38
CA LEU A 246 -6.34 -2.35 -8.46
C LEU A 246 -5.68 -3.51 -9.20
N ASP A 247 -6.31 -4.05 -10.25
CA ASP A 247 -5.75 -5.11 -11.09
C ASP A 247 -4.42 -4.67 -11.71
N LEU A 248 -4.38 -3.48 -12.29
CA LEU A 248 -3.16 -2.96 -12.90
C LEU A 248 -2.07 -2.72 -11.85
N ALA A 249 -2.40 -2.01 -10.78
CA ALA A 249 -1.42 -1.63 -9.77
C ALA A 249 -0.84 -2.83 -9.02
N VAL A 250 -1.66 -3.83 -8.69
CA VAL A 250 -1.21 -5.09 -8.05
C VAL A 250 -0.34 -5.91 -9.00
N ASN A 251 -0.74 -6.03 -10.28
CA ASN A 251 0.03 -6.78 -11.28
C ASN A 251 1.35 -6.07 -11.65
N ALA A 252 1.38 -4.75 -11.56
CA ALA A 252 2.60 -3.96 -11.71
C ALA A 252 3.55 -4.05 -10.50
N GLY A 253 3.17 -4.74 -9.42
CA GLY A 253 3.95 -4.77 -8.17
C GLY A 253 4.05 -3.40 -7.51
N ALA A 254 2.98 -2.59 -7.61
CA ALA A 254 2.93 -1.19 -7.17
C ALA A 254 3.99 -0.28 -7.83
N ASN A 255 4.60 -0.72 -8.94
CA ASN A 255 5.53 0.10 -9.71
C ASN A 255 4.76 1.15 -10.51
N SER A 256 4.82 2.39 -10.04
CA SER A 256 4.10 3.50 -10.66
C SER A 256 4.63 3.92 -12.04
N GLU A 257 5.84 3.53 -12.42
CA GLU A 257 6.36 3.76 -13.77
C GLU A 257 5.62 2.93 -14.82
N LYS A 258 4.93 1.87 -14.37
CA LYS A 258 4.08 1.02 -15.22
C LYS A 258 2.61 1.47 -15.25
N TYR A 259 2.26 2.54 -14.54
CA TYR A 259 0.89 3.08 -14.57
C TYR A 259 0.71 3.92 -15.84
N PRO A 260 -0.48 3.91 -16.47
CA PRO A 260 -0.77 4.74 -17.63
C PRO A 260 -0.45 6.22 -17.39
N GLU A 261 0.17 6.86 -18.36
CA GLU A 261 0.62 8.25 -18.27
C GLU A 261 -0.53 9.25 -18.09
N ASP A 262 -1.74 8.89 -18.54
CA ASP A 262 -2.96 9.68 -18.42
C ASP A 262 -3.68 9.52 -17.08
N TRP A 263 -3.13 8.74 -16.14
CA TRP A 263 -3.70 8.65 -14.80
C TRP A 263 -3.46 9.93 -14.01
N LEU A 264 -4.49 10.39 -13.30
CA LEU A 264 -4.39 11.51 -12.34
C LEU A 264 -3.29 11.28 -11.30
N PHE A 265 -2.97 10.03 -11.02
CA PHE A 265 -1.89 9.61 -10.14
C PHE A 265 -0.57 10.36 -10.38
N HIS A 266 -0.15 10.56 -11.64
CA HIS A 266 1.10 11.23 -11.98
C HIS A 266 1.06 12.75 -11.73
N PHE A 267 -0.13 13.34 -11.72
CA PHE A 267 -0.35 14.77 -11.65
C PHE A 267 -0.79 15.25 -10.26
N ARG A 268 -1.22 14.36 -9.39
CA ARG A 268 -1.89 14.70 -8.13
C ARG A 268 -1.02 15.43 -7.09
N TRP A 269 0.29 15.34 -7.18
CA TRP A 269 1.20 15.87 -6.16
C TRP A 269 1.51 17.36 -6.30
N GLY A 270 1.35 17.95 -7.48
CA GLY A 270 1.66 19.35 -7.76
C GLY A 270 3.17 19.68 -7.70
N GLY A 271 3.49 20.94 -7.80
CA GLY A 271 4.85 21.44 -7.52
C GLY A 271 5.86 21.40 -8.68
N SER A 272 5.59 20.67 -9.75
CA SER A 272 6.42 20.65 -10.96
C SER A 272 5.72 21.37 -12.11
N LYS A 273 6.47 22.07 -12.96
CA LYS A 273 5.92 22.71 -14.17
C LYS A 273 5.20 21.66 -15.03
N GLY A 274 3.93 21.90 -15.36
CA GLY A 274 3.11 21.01 -16.20
C GLY A 274 2.21 20.04 -15.44
N HIS A 275 2.35 19.91 -14.11
CA HIS A 275 1.52 19.01 -13.29
C HIS A 275 0.23 19.65 -12.75
N ASP A 276 -0.13 20.85 -13.23
CA ASP A 276 -1.37 21.51 -12.80
C ASP A 276 -2.54 21.31 -13.77
N GLN A 277 -2.31 20.55 -14.83
CA GLN A 277 -3.31 20.21 -15.83
C GLN A 277 -3.19 18.75 -16.26
N ILE A 278 -4.30 18.15 -16.63
CA ILE A 278 -4.39 16.83 -17.25
C ILE A 278 -5.35 16.92 -18.45
N GLY A 279 -4.90 16.50 -19.63
CA GLY A 279 -5.69 16.65 -20.85
C GLY A 279 -6.13 18.09 -21.14
N GLY A 280 -5.30 19.09 -20.82
CA GLY A 280 -5.59 20.52 -20.97
C GLY A 280 -6.58 21.09 -19.95
N LYS A 281 -7.00 20.30 -18.95
CA LYS A 281 -7.94 20.76 -17.91
C LYS A 281 -7.24 20.95 -16.58
N PRO A 282 -7.53 22.05 -15.84
CA PRO A 282 -6.85 22.35 -14.58
C PRO A 282 -7.20 21.34 -13.50
N ILE A 283 -6.19 20.96 -12.71
CA ILE A 283 -6.33 20.12 -11.52
C ILE A 283 -6.55 21.03 -10.32
N ARG A 284 -7.61 20.78 -9.58
CA ARG A 284 -7.87 21.40 -8.28
C ARG A 284 -7.34 20.51 -7.16
N ARG A 285 -6.69 21.13 -6.18
CA ARG A 285 -6.23 20.48 -4.96
C ARG A 285 -6.84 21.18 -3.76
N GLU A 286 -7.53 20.40 -2.94
CA GLU A 286 -8.21 20.90 -1.75
C GLU A 286 -8.26 19.83 -0.67
N GLU A 287 -8.58 20.20 0.55
CA GLU A 287 -8.75 19.24 1.64
C GLU A 287 -10.19 18.75 1.70
N LEU A 288 -10.39 17.43 1.55
CA LEU A 288 -11.69 16.76 1.69
C LEU A 288 -11.50 15.50 2.54
N GLY A 289 -12.37 15.33 3.54
CA GLY A 289 -12.30 14.18 4.44
C GLY A 289 -10.99 14.09 5.24
N GLY A 290 -10.38 15.23 5.57
CA GLY A 290 -9.11 15.32 6.30
C GLY A 290 -7.89 14.89 5.47
N ARG A 291 -8.00 14.88 4.14
CA ARG A 291 -6.92 14.52 3.22
C ARG A 291 -6.86 15.45 2.02
N THR A 292 -5.65 15.77 1.60
CA THR A 292 -5.43 16.45 0.32
C THR A 292 -6.01 15.61 -0.81
N THR A 293 -6.88 16.20 -1.59
CA THR A 293 -7.59 15.60 -2.72
C THR A 293 -7.23 16.32 -3.98
N ALA A 294 -6.81 15.60 -5.01
CA ALA A 294 -6.61 16.14 -6.36
C ALA A 294 -7.75 15.68 -7.26
N TRP A 295 -8.33 16.59 -8.02
CA TRP A 295 -9.43 16.29 -8.94
C TRP A 295 -9.54 17.32 -10.08
N VAL A 296 -10.30 16.99 -11.10
CA VAL A 296 -10.43 17.78 -12.33
C VAL A 296 -11.89 18.25 -12.52
N PRO A 297 -12.24 19.48 -12.09
CA PRO A 297 -13.63 19.97 -12.17
C PRO A 297 -14.23 19.94 -13.58
N GLY A 298 -13.40 20.05 -14.61
CA GLY A 298 -13.83 19.95 -16.01
C GLY A 298 -14.17 18.54 -16.49
N VAL A 299 -13.94 17.49 -15.65
CA VAL A 299 -14.18 16.07 -15.96
C VAL A 299 -15.17 15.48 -14.97
N GLN A 300 -14.97 15.72 -13.68
CA GLN A 300 -15.71 15.14 -12.57
C GLN A 300 -16.90 16.00 -12.19
N LYS A 301 -18.08 15.39 -12.09
CA LYS A 301 -19.36 16.09 -11.80
C LYS A 301 -20.06 15.49 -10.59
#